data_dcf045c3d5d6b95a14c93a77df13ef14
#
_entry.id   dcf045c3d5d6b95a14c93a77df13ef14
#
_cell.length_a   1.000
_cell.length_b   1.000
_cell.length_c   1.000
_cell.angle_alpha   90.00
_cell.angle_beta   90.00
_cell.angle_gamma   90.00
#
_symmetry.space_group_name_H-M   'P 1'
#
loop_
_entity.id
_entity.type
_entity.pdbx_description
1 polymer ?
#
loop_
_entity_poly.entity_id
_entity_poly.type
_entity_poly.pdbx_seq_one_letter_code
_entity_poly.pdbx_strand_id
1 'polypeptide(L)'
;TTTSDTYTNGNTKISVKQVQNNGVTYYVADVQLSDATALRSAFANDQFGANITDLVSSIATDNNAVFAINGDYYGFRSTGIVIRNGTIYRDSGARQGLAIYKDGTMKVYDETQTNAQTLVNEGVWQTLSFGPALLQDGQIISGIDNLEIDTNFGNHSIQGKQPRTAIGI
;
A
#
# COMPACT_ATOMS: atom_id res chain seq x y z
N THR A 1 21.60 -0.86 15.97
CA THR A 1 22.40 -1.16 14.77
C THR A 1 21.57 -0.79 13.55
N THR A 2 22.13 -0.04 12.64
CA THR A 2 21.47 0.33 11.37
C THR A 2 22.28 -0.29 10.23
N THR A 3 21.61 -1.04 9.36
CA THR A 3 22.16 -1.51 8.10
C THR A 3 21.38 -0.88 6.95
N SER A 4 22.01 -0.65 5.82
CA SER A 4 21.36 -0.03 4.67
C SER A 4 21.80 -0.68 3.37
N ASP A 5 20.82 -0.90 2.49
CA ASP A 5 21.01 -1.30 1.10
C ASP A 5 20.51 -0.18 0.19
N THR A 6 21.20 0.03 -0.93
CA THR A 6 20.86 1.09 -1.89
C THR A 6 20.84 0.56 -3.31
N TYR A 7 19.92 1.10 -4.11
CA TYR A 7 19.86 0.88 -5.56
C TYR A 7 19.72 2.23 -6.26
N THR A 8 20.46 2.43 -7.32
CA THR A 8 20.36 3.63 -8.17
C THR A 8 20.48 3.24 -9.62
N ASN A 9 19.49 3.62 -10.41
CA ASN A 9 19.51 3.46 -11.85
C ASN A 9 18.74 4.62 -12.50
N GLY A 10 19.47 5.57 -13.07
CA GLY A 10 18.90 6.71 -13.79
C GLY A 10 17.78 7.41 -13.03
N ASN A 11 16.57 6.95 -13.26
CA ASN A 11 15.33 7.58 -12.78
C ASN A 11 14.80 6.98 -11.47
N THR A 12 15.48 5.99 -10.91
CA THR A 12 15.04 5.30 -9.69
C THR A 12 16.15 5.30 -8.66
N LYS A 13 15.84 5.73 -7.45
CA LYS A 13 16.73 5.65 -6.31
C LYS A 13 16.00 5.07 -5.11
N ILE A 14 16.52 3.99 -4.55
CA ILE A 14 15.92 3.27 -3.43
C ILE A 14 16.98 3.10 -2.34
N SER A 15 16.60 3.38 -1.11
CA SER A 15 17.40 3.13 0.07
C SER A 15 16.56 2.41 1.11
N VAL A 16 16.99 1.22 1.53
CA VAL A 16 16.32 0.46 2.58
C VAL A 16 17.19 0.45 3.82
N LYS A 17 16.63 0.86 4.95
CA LYS A 17 17.31 0.88 6.25
C LYS A 17 16.59 -0.03 7.23
N GLN A 18 17.34 -0.87 7.91
CA GLN A 18 16.85 -1.59 9.10
C GLN A 18 17.17 -0.78 10.34
N VAL A 19 16.16 -0.54 11.16
CA VAL A 19 16.28 0.19 12.42
C VAL A 19 15.77 -0.67 13.56
N GLN A 20 16.51 -0.70 14.67
CA GLN A 20 16.10 -1.33 15.92
C GLN A 20 16.01 -0.27 17.00
N ASN A 21 14.84 -0.12 17.62
CA ASN A 21 14.60 0.82 18.68
C ASN A 21 13.58 0.26 19.67
N ASN A 22 13.89 0.29 20.96
CA ASN A 22 13.01 -0.16 22.05
C ASN A 22 12.42 -1.57 21.84
N GLY A 23 13.20 -2.51 21.31
CA GLY A 23 12.77 -3.88 21.05
C GLY A 23 11.88 -4.05 19.82
N VAL A 24 11.71 -3.00 19.03
CA VAL A 24 11.01 -3.03 17.75
C VAL A 24 12.02 -2.97 16.62
N THR A 25 11.89 -3.89 15.65
CA THR A 25 12.63 -3.85 14.38
C THR A 25 11.70 -3.36 13.28
N TYR A 26 12.13 -2.35 12.55
CA TYR A 26 11.41 -1.87 11.38
C TYR A 26 12.35 -1.55 10.22
N TYR A 27 11.81 -1.64 9.03
CA TYR A 27 12.50 -1.36 7.78
C TYR A 27 11.89 -0.12 7.14
N VAL A 28 12.72 0.82 6.76
CA VAL A 28 12.30 2.05 6.08
C VAL A 28 12.87 2.01 4.67
N ALA A 29 12.01 1.97 3.68
CA ALA A 29 12.37 2.13 2.28
C ALA A 29 12.04 3.56 1.83
N ASP A 30 13.07 4.32 1.47
CA ASP A 30 12.94 5.61 0.78
C ASP A 30 13.06 5.34 -0.72
N VAL A 31 11.97 5.61 -1.44
CA VAL A 31 11.84 5.31 -2.87
C VAL A 31 11.62 6.61 -3.63
N GLN A 32 12.58 7.01 -4.45
CA GLN A 32 12.52 8.19 -5.29
C GLN A 32 12.40 7.77 -6.76
N LEU A 33 11.31 8.18 -7.39
CA LEU A 33 10.98 7.88 -8.77
C LEU A 33 10.81 9.19 -9.53
N SER A 34 11.42 9.30 -10.71
CA SER A 34 11.16 10.43 -11.62
C SER A 34 9.83 10.29 -12.36
N ASP A 35 9.26 9.10 -12.39
CA ASP A 35 7.97 8.77 -12.98
C ASP A 35 7.21 7.85 -12.02
N ALA A 36 6.13 8.35 -11.47
CA ALA A 36 5.30 7.61 -10.51
C ALA A 36 4.70 6.32 -11.09
N THR A 37 4.55 6.23 -12.40
CA THR A 37 4.04 5.01 -13.07
C THR A 37 5.04 3.86 -13.07
N ALA A 38 6.29 4.09 -12.67
CA ALA A 38 7.26 3.04 -12.38
C ALA A 38 6.90 2.23 -11.11
N LEU A 39 6.08 2.79 -10.22
CA LEU A 39 5.46 2.05 -9.13
C LEU A 39 4.33 1.19 -9.69
N ARG A 40 4.54 -0.12 -9.76
CA ARG A 40 3.58 -1.05 -10.35
C ARG A 40 3.06 -2.03 -9.32
N SER A 41 1.80 -2.43 -9.51
CA SER A 41 1.21 -3.54 -8.77
C SER A 41 1.32 -4.83 -9.56
N ALA A 42 1.50 -5.94 -8.85
CA ALA A 42 1.45 -7.27 -9.41
C ALA A 42 0.62 -8.19 -8.50
N PHE A 43 -0.07 -9.14 -9.09
CA PHE A 43 -0.88 -10.12 -8.37
C PHE A 43 -0.11 -11.43 -8.17
N ALA A 44 -0.43 -12.16 -7.09
CA ALA A 44 0.00 -13.52 -6.92
C ALA A 44 -0.44 -14.39 -8.11
N ASN A 45 0.48 -15.16 -8.69
CA ASN A 45 0.25 -15.99 -9.90
C ASN A 45 -0.33 -15.20 -11.09
N ASP A 46 -0.07 -13.90 -11.17
CA ASP A 46 -0.58 -12.98 -12.19
C ASP A 46 -2.12 -13.01 -12.31
N GLN A 47 -2.83 -13.27 -11.21
CA GLN A 47 -4.28 -13.41 -11.19
C GLN A 47 -4.94 -12.54 -10.12
N PHE A 48 -5.95 -11.78 -10.53
CA PHE A 48 -6.87 -11.16 -9.59
C PHE A 48 -7.95 -12.16 -9.16
N GLY A 49 -8.09 -12.38 -7.86
CA GLY A 49 -9.08 -13.31 -7.33
C GLY A 49 -9.04 -13.46 -5.82
N ALA A 50 -9.93 -14.29 -5.30
CA ALA A 50 -10.02 -14.58 -3.88
C ALA A 50 -9.04 -15.69 -3.47
N ASN A 51 -8.39 -15.51 -2.33
CA ASN A 51 -7.52 -16.51 -1.69
C ASN A 51 -6.32 -16.97 -2.56
N ILE A 52 -5.90 -16.14 -3.52
CA ILE A 52 -4.69 -16.38 -4.30
C ILE A 52 -3.53 -15.71 -3.56
N THR A 53 -2.52 -16.50 -3.18
CA THR A 53 -1.37 -16.02 -2.42
C THR A 53 -0.06 -16.49 -3.03
N ASP A 54 0.97 -15.67 -2.89
CA ASP A 54 2.34 -16.01 -3.22
C ASP A 54 3.30 -15.18 -2.36
N LEU A 55 4.57 -15.57 -2.34
CA LEU A 55 5.59 -14.79 -1.66
C LEU A 55 5.88 -13.49 -2.42
N VAL A 56 6.05 -12.40 -1.70
CA VAL A 56 6.44 -11.11 -2.30
C VAL A 56 7.73 -11.23 -3.11
N SER A 57 8.68 -12.06 -2.65
CA SER A 57 9.92 -12.32 -3.37
C SER A 57 9.72 -13.05 -4.70
N SER A 58 8.78 -13.99 -4.76
CA SER A 58 8.43 -14.69 -6.01
C SER A 58 7.79 -13.72 -7.00
N ILE A 59 6.78 -12.97 -6.55
CA ILE A 59 6.11 -11.93 -7.36
C ILE A 59 7.12 -10.91 -7.90
N ALA A 60 8.06 -10.47 -7.05
CA ALA A 60 9.11 -9.53 -7.45
C ALA A 60 10.01 -10.12 -8.54
N THR A 61 10.42 -11.37 -8.40
CA THR A 61 11.27 -12.07 -9.39
C THR A 61 10.56 -12.22 -10.72
N ASP A 62 9.30 -12.65 -10.71
CA ASP A 62 8.50 -12.85 -11.92
C ASP A 62 8.24 -11.55 -12.69
N ASN A 63 8.25 -10.42 -11.98
CA ASN A 63 8.05 -9.10 -12.56
C ASN A 63 9.35 -8.29 -12.75
N ASN A 64 10.52 -8.89 -12.54
CA ASN A 64 11.83 -8.23 -12.60
C ASN A 64 11.89 -6.96 -11.75
N ALA A 65 11.25 -6.96 -10.59
CA ALA A 65 11.23 -5.84 -9.68
C ALA A 65 12.56 -5.71 -8.92
N VAL A 66 13.07 -4.50 -8.78
CA VAL A 66 14.28 -4.20 -7.98
C VAL A 66 13.97 -4.02 -6.50
N PHE A 67 12.71 -3.76 -6.17
CA PHE A 67 12.17 -3.63 -4.83
C PHE A 67 10.70 -4.03 -4.85
N ALA A 68 10.23 -4.65 -3.78
CA ALA A 68 8.83 -4.99 -3.63
C ALA A 68 8.40 -4.94 -2.16
N ILE A 69 7.14 -4.60 -1.95
CA ILE A 69 6.48 -4.60 -0.66
C ILE A 69 5.05 -5.13 -0.84
N ASN A 70 4.49 -5.75 0.19
CA ASN A 70 3.09 -6.18 0.14
C ASN A 70 2.13 -4.98 0.14
N GLY A 71 0.98 -5.15 -0.50
CA GLY A 71 -0.13 -4.20 -0.47
C GLY A 71 -1.21 -4.59 0.54
N ASP A 72 -2.45 -4.21 0.22
CA ASP A 72 -3.64 -4.59 0.97
C ASP A 72 -4.05 -6.05 0.68
N TYR A 73 -4.97 -6.60 1.47
CA TYR A 73 -5.46 -7.96 1.28
C TYR A 73 -6.82 -8.01 0.55
N TYR A 74 -6.85 -7.40 -0.62
CA TYR A 74 -8.02 -7.38 -1.50
C TYR A 74 -8.59 -8.78 -1.78
N GLY A 75 -7.76 -9.81 -1.78
CA GLY A 75 -8.13 -11.19 -2.07
C GLY A 75 -8.86 -11.91 -0.94
N PHE A 76 -8.87 -11.34 0.26
CA PHE A 76 -9.59 -11.86 1.43
C PHE A 76 -10.85 -11.06 1.76
N ARG A 77 -11.26 -10.15 0.87
CA ARG A 77 -12.43 -9.29 0.98
C ARG A 77 -13.22 -9.30 -0.30
N SER A 78 -14.51 -8.99 -0.21
CA SER A 78 -15.39 -8.71 -1.34
C SER A 78 -15.58 -7.21 -1.59
N THR A 79 -15.12 -6.36 -0.67
CA THR A 79 -15.27 -4.90 -0.69
C THR A 79 -13.94 -4.19 -0.93
N GLY A 80 -14.01 -2.91 -1.23
CA GLY A 80 -12.91 -2.02 -1.53
C GLY A 80 -12.84 -1.64 -3.00
N ILE A 81 -12.27 -0.49 -3.27
CA ILE A 81 -11.96 -0.06 -4.64
C ILE A 81 -10.56 -0.59 -4.97
N VAL A 82 -10.45 -1.41 -6.01
CA VAL A 82 -9.19 -1.98 -6.47
C VAL A 82 -8.88 -1.49 -7.88
N ILE A 83 -7.93 -0.56 -7.96
CA ILE A 83 -7.34 -0.08 -9.20
C ILE A 83 -5.86 -0.45 -9.14
N ARG A 84 -5.37 -1.17 -10.15
CA ARG A 84 -3.97 -1.57 -10.26
C ARG A 84 -3.45 -1.21 -11.66
N ASN A 85 -2.37 -0.45 -11.71
CA ASN A 85 -1.77 0.02 -12.96
C ASN A 85 -2.81 0.70 -13.87
N GLY A 86 -3.70 1.51 -13.30
CA GLY A 86 -4.76 2.22 -14.01
C GLY A 86 -5.95 1.37 -14.47
N THR A 87 -5.99 0.09 -14.15
CA THR A 87 -7.07 -0.84 -14.49
C THR A 87 -7.97 -1.08 -13.29
N ILE A 88 -9.27 -1.05 -13.49
CA ILE A 88 -10.28 -1.31 -12.45
C ILE A 88 -10.51 -2.80 -12.33
N TYR A 89 -10.36 -3.36 -11.15
CA TYR A 89 -10.64 -4.76 -10.83
C TYR A 89 -11.84 -4.94 -9.90
N ARG A 90 -12.12 -3.95 -9.05
CA ARG A 90 -13.29 -3.95 -8.16
C ARG A 90 -13.71 -2.51 -7.88
N ASP A 91 -15.03 -2.29 -7.80
CA ASP A 91 -15.63 -1.01 -7.44
C ASP A 91 -16.72 -1.25 -6.39
N SER A 92 -16.29 -1.48 -5.15
CA SER A 92 -17.18 -1.77 -4.02
C SER A 92 -16.66 -1.07 -2.77
N GLY A 93 -16.70 0.26 -2.79
CA GLY A 93 -16.19 1.12 -1.72
C GLY A 93 -16.85 0.84 -0.37
N ALA A 94 -16.04 0.72 0.68
CA ALA A 94 -16.53 0.39 2.02
C ALA A 94 -15.77 1.09 3.16
N ARG A 95 -14.59 1.65 2.90
CA ARG A 95 -13.70 2.16 3.96
C ARG A 95 -12.81 3.30 3.45
N GLN A 96 -11.88 3.73 4.29
CA GLN A 96 -10.84 4.65 3.90
C GLN A 96 -9.84 3.95 2.98
N GLY A 97 -9.45 4.59 1.90
CA GLY A 97 -8.46 4.14 0.96
C GLY A 97 -7.35 5.15 0.73
N LEU A 98 -6.29 4.69 0.09
CA LEU A 98 -5.21 5.53 -0.43
C LEU A 98 -5.22 5.46 -1.95
N ALA A 99 -5.28 6.62 -2.60
CA ALA A 99 -5.14 6.76 -4.04
C ALA A 99 -3.75 7.31 -4.37
N ILE A 100 -3.06 6.64 -5.29
CA ILE A 100 -1.77 7.05 -5.84
C ILE A 100 -1.99 7.45 -7.29
N TYR A 101 -1.73 8.69 -7.61
CA TYR A 101 -1.95 9.26 -8.93
C TYR A 101 -0.73 9.06 -9.83
N LYS A 102 -0.93 9.13 -11.13
CA LYS A 102 0.16 9.04 -12.14
C LYS A 102 1.20 10.16 -12.02
N ASP A 103 0.82 11.29 -11.44
CA ASP A 103 1.72 12.42 -11.19
C ASP A 103 2.52 12.29 -9.89
N GLY A 104 2.34 11.20 -9.14
CA GLY A 104 3.01 10.95 -7.87
C GLY A 104 2.25 11.45 -6.65
N THR A 105 1.15 12.17 -6.81
CA THR A 105 0.33 12.62 -5.69
C THR A 105 -0.29 11.42 -4.98
N MET A 106 -0.33 11.45 -3.65
CA MET A 106 -1.05 10.48 -2.82
C MET A 106 -2.14 11.19 -2.05
N LYS A 107 -3.34 10.59 -1.99
CA LYS A 107 -4.47 11.11 -1.24
C LYS A 107 -5.19 10.00 -0.49
N VAL A 108 -5.44 10.23 0.77
CA VAL A 108 -6.41 9.43 1.53
C VAL A 108 -7.81 9.89 1.13
N TYR A 109 -8.71 8.93 0.90
CA TYR A 109 -10.07 9.23 0.48
C TYR A 109 -11.06 8.24 1.12
N ASP A 110 -12.34 8.64 1.14
CA ASP A 110 -13.45 7.78 1.56
C ASP A 110 -14.01 7.07 0.33
N GLU A 111 -13.83 5.76 0.27
CA GLU A 111 -14.30 4.94 -0.84
C GLU A 111 -15.81 5.03 -1.06
N THR A 112 -16.58 5.33 -0.02
CA THR A 112 -18.05 5.42 -0.09
C THR A 112 -18.55 6.70 -0.77
N GLN A 113 -17.67 7.69 -0.96
CA GLN A 113 -18.00 8.99 -1.55
C GLN A 113 -17.60 9.10 -3.03
N THR A 114 -17.05 8.06 -3.62
CA THR A 114 -16.57 8.06 -5.00
C THR A 114 -16.75 6.67 -5.63
N ASN A 115 -16.25 6.50 -6.83
CA ASN A 115 -16.21 5.20 -7.52
C ASN A 115 -14.91 5.06 -8.32
N ALA A 116 -14.62 3.84 -8.74
CA ALA A 116 -13.38 3.51 -9.43
C ALA A 116 -13.21 4.27 -10.77
N GLN A 117 -14.30 4.43 -11.53
CA GLN A 117 -14.23 5.12 -12.81
C GLN A 117 -13.90 6.61 -12.65
N THR A 118 -14.47 7.27 -11.64
CA THR A 118 -14.15 8.67 -11.32
C THR A 118 -12.67 8.80 -10.98
N LEU A 119 -12.15 7.92 -10.13
CA LEU A 119 -10.72 7.93 -9.73
C LEU A 119 -9.80 7.73 -10.93
N VAL A 120 -10.10 6.80 -11.82
CA VAL A 120 -9.31 6.59 -13.05
C VAL A 120 -9.35 7.83 -13.95
N ASN A 121 -10.51 8.46 -14.11
CA ASN A 121 -10.65 9.69 -14.90
C ASN A 121 -9.85 10.87 -14.29
N GLU A 122 -9.68 10.88 -12.98
CA GLU A 122 -8.85 11.86 -12.26
C GLU A 122 -7.35 11.58 -12.34
N GLY A 123 -6.94 10.44 -12.92
CA GLY A 123 -5.55 10.07 -13.11
C GLY A 123 -4.98 9.14 -12.02
N VAL A 124 -5.85 8.45 -11.28
CA VAL A 124 -5.40 7.44 -10.30
C VAL A 124 -4.75 6.26 -11.00
N TRP A 125 -3.60 5.88 -10.51
CA TRP A 125 -2.77 4.78 -11.00
C TRP A 125 -2.94 3.52 -10.14
N GLN A 126 -2.91 3.69 -8.82
CA GLN A 126 -3.03 2.60 -7.84
C GLN A 126 -3.99 3.02 -6.73
N THR A 127 -4.74 2.08 -6.18
CA THR A 127 -5.47 2.26 -4.93
C THR A 127 -5.10 1.18 -3.93
N LEU A 128 -5.12 1.53 -2.66
CA LEU A 128 -5.01 0.60 -1.54
C LEU A 128 -6.22 0.81 -0.63
N SER A 129 -6.98 -0.25 -0.41
CA SER A 129 -8.19 -0.22 0.42
C SER A 129 -7.87 -0.81 1.79
N PHE A 130 -7.40 0.03 2.68
CA PHE A 130 -7.07 -0.34 4.05
C PHE A 130 -7.20 0.89 4.96
N GLY A 131 -6.26 1.25 5.69
CA GLY A 131 -6.22 2.32 6.67
C GLY A 131 -5.77 1.78 8.02
N PRO A 132 -5.84 2.57 9.07
CA PRO A 132 -6.22 4.00 9.04
C PRO A 132 -5.11 4.86 8.42
N ALA A 133 -5.46 6.08 8.02
CA ALA A 133 -4.44 7.10 7.85
C ALA A 133 -3.76 7.33 9.21
N LEU A 134 -2.44 7.40 9.22
CA LEU A 134 -1.64 7.59 10.44
C LEU A 134 -1.26 9.06 10.62
N LEU A 135 -0.93 9.69 9.51
CA LEU A 135 -0.51 11.09 9.43
C LEU A 135 -1.32 11.81 8.37
N GLN A 136 -1.62 13.07 8.64
CA GLN A 136 -2.14 14.02 7.67
C GLN A 136 -1.45 15.36 7.88
N ASP A 137 -0.93 15.95 6.82
CA ASP A 137 -0.21 17.23 6.86
C ASP A 137 0.91 17.26 7.92
N GLY A 138 1.63 16.14 8.07
CA GLY A 138 2.71 15.98 9.02
C GLY A 138 2.27 15.83 10.49
N GLN A 139 0.98 15.74 10.76
CA GLN A 139 0.42 15.56 12.10
C GLN A 139 -0.18 14.18 12.29
N ILE A 140 -0.02 13.62 13.47
CA ILE A 140 -0.68 12.36 13.85
C ILE A 140 -2.19 12.60 13.89
N ILE A 141 -2.95 11.72 13.25
CA ILE A 141 -4.43 11.81 13.23
C ILE A 141 -4.97 11.63 14.64
N SER A 142 -5.88 12.51 15.03
CA SER A 142 -6.51 12.45 16.35
C SER A 142 -7.38 11.19 16.50
N GLY A 143 -7.38 10.61 17.69
CA GLY A 143 -8.18 9.42 18.00
C GLY A 143 -7.61 8.11 17.49
N ILE A 144 -6.40 8.10 16.93
CA ILE A 144 -5.75 6.91 16.38
C ILE A 144 -5.57 5.79 17.41
N ASP A 145 -5.39 6.14 18.67
CA ASP A 145 -5.22 5.18 19.76
C ASP A 145 -6.48 4.33 20.05
N ASN A 146 -7.65 4.78 19.57
CA ASN A 146 -8.93 4.11 19.77
C ASN A 146 -9.58 3.65 18.48
N LEU A 147 -8.91 3.84 17.34
CA LEU A 147 -9.46 3.49 16.04
C LEU A 147 -9.35 1.98 15.80
N GLU A 148 -10.43 1.39 15.28
CA GLU A 148 -10.48 0.00 14.86
C GLU A 148 -10.95 -0.08 13.40
N ILE A 149 -10.35 -0.96 12.62
CA ILE A 149 -10.72 -1.24 11.23
C ILE A 149 -10.77 -2.74 11.02
N ASP A 150 -11.81 -3.21 10.33
CA ASP A 150 -11.97 -4.61 9.94
C ASP A 150 -11.80 -5.61 11.11
N THR A 151 -12.38 -5.32 12.27
CA THR A 151 -12.26 -6.14 13.49
C THR A 151 -12.70 -7.60 13.31
N ASN A 152 -13.52 -7.88 12.29
CA ASN A 152 -13.97 -9.25 11.96
C ASN A 152 -12.91 -10.04 11.22
N PHE A 153 -11.83 -9.41 10.76
CA PHE A 153 -10.80 -10.06 9.97
C PHE A 153 -9.76 -10.69 10.90
N GLY A 154 -9.81 -12.00 11.06
CA GLY A 154 -8.91 -12.74 11.93
C GLY A 154 -9.12 -12.49 13.43
N ASN A 155 -10.19 -11.83 13.84
CA ASN A 155 -10.52 -11.46 15.22
C ASN A 155 -9.38 -10.70 15.96
N HIS A 156 -8.62 -9.90 15.24
CA HIS A 156 -7.50 -9.13 15.80
C HIS A 156 -7.76 -7.63 15.70
N SER A 157 -7.55 -6.94 16.81
CA SER A 157 -7.52 -5.48 16.84
C SER A 157 -6.27 -4.94 16.15
N ILE A 158 -6.41 -3.82 15.44
CA ILE A 158 -5.26 -3.08 14.91
C ILE A 158 -4.41 -2.42 16.02
N GLN A 159 -4.92 -2.31 17.23
CA GLN A 159 -4.20 -1.74 18.39
C GLN A 159 -3.15 -2.69 18.98
N GLY A 160 -3.22 -3.99 18.68
CA GLY A 160 -2.30 -4.99 19.17
C GLY A 160 -0.90 -4.90 18.54
N LYS A 161 0.08 -5.54 19.17
CA LYS A 161 1.42 -5.72 18.59
C LYS A 161 1.37 -6.74 17.47
N GLN A 162 1.60 -6.31 16.25
CA GLN A 162 1.54 -7.13 15.04
C GLN A 162 2.56 -6.63 14.01
N PRO A 163 3.03 -7.48 13.08
CA PRO A 163 3.73 -7.01 11.89
C PRO A 163 2.84 -6.04 11.09
N ARG A 164 3.44 -4.95 10.61
CA ARG A 164 2.69 -3.91 9.89
C ARG A 164 3.46 -3.43 8.68
N THR A 165 2.70 -3.07 7.66
CA THR A 165 3.21 -2.36 6.48
C THR A 165 2.52 -1.01 6.40
N ALA A 166 3.27 0.03 6.13
CA ALA A 166 2.76 1.38 5.93
C ALA A 166 3.34 1.97 4.64
N ILE A 167 2.62 2.87 4.02
CA ILE A 167 3.05 3.63 2.86
C ILE A 167 2.73 5.10 3.07
N GLY A 168 3.57 5.98 2.56
CA GLY A 168 3.38 7.41 2.66
C GLY A 168 4.27 8.19 1.70
N ILE A 169 4.12 9.48 1.70
CA ILE A 169 4.88 10.46 0.92
C ILE A 169 5.34 11.59 1.82
#